data_7a92257cb7e736c1db54a17a969bd1ff
#
_entry.id   7a92257cb7e736c1db54a17a969bd1ff
#
_cell.length_a   1.000
_cell.length_b   1.000
_cell.length_c   1.000
_cell.angle_alpha   90.00
_cell.angle_beta   90.00
_cell.angle_gamma   90.00
#
_symmetry.space_group_name_H-M   'P 1'
#
loop_
_entity.id
_entity.type
_entity.pdbx_description
1 polymer ?
#
loop_
_entity_poly.entity_id
_entity_poly.type
_entity_poly.pdbx_seq_one_letter_code
_entity_poly.pdbx_strand_id
1 'polypeptide(L)'
;KNTLIGLEVPSLSNRLYPLPIKKYQKLADDYFNLMPEGVYSAGRAGVYRYGIDFDRCIDHGMIIANNLKNGGGGKGSVLNIDPTGEQQRVAK
;
A
#
# COMPACT_ATOMS: atom_id res chain seq x y z
N LYS A 1 -14.73 37.17 9.87
CA LYS A 1 -14.65 35.88 9.18
C LYS A 1 -13.21 35.45 9.02
N ASN A 2 -12.98 34.18 9.18
CA ASN A 2 -11.66 33.58 8.96
C ASN A 2 -11.62 32.96 7.57
N THR A 3 -10.48 33.14 6.90
CA THR A 3 -10.25 32.60 5.58
C THR A 3 -8.94 31.79 5.61
N LEU A 4 -9.01 30.58 5.07
CA LEU A 4 -7.83 29.77 4.91
C LEU A 4 -7.29 29.92 3.50
N ILE A 5 -6.01 30.31 3.41
CA ILE A 5 -5.33 30.44 2.13
C ILE A 5 -4.16 29.47 2.11
N GLY A 6 -4.11 28.65 1.06
CA GLY A 6 -3.02 27.73 0.84
C GLY A 6 -2.21 28.13 -0.39
N LEU A 7 -0.95 27.80 -0.37
CA LEU A 7 -0.06 27.99 -1.51
C LEU A 7 0.63 26.67 -1.81
N GLU A 8 0.46 26.20 -3.03
CA GLU A 8 1.15 24.99 -3.51
C GLU A 8 2.19 25.41 -4.53
N VAL A 9 3.42 24.96 -4.32
CA VAL A 9 4.52 25.24 -5.23
C VAL A 9 4.99 23.92 -5.83
N PRO A 10 4.87 23.74 -7.15
CA PRO A 10 5.42 22.54 -7.80
C PRO A 10 6.93 22.46 -7.58
N SER A 11 7.42 21.24 -7.42
CA SER A 11 8.83 21.01 -7.17
C SER A 11 9.29 19.75 -7.87
N LEU A 12 10.46 19.81 -8.47
CA LEU A 12 11.12 18.65 -9.07
C LEU A 12 11.96 17.86 -8.06
N SER A 13 12.21 18.46 -6.89
CA SER A 13 13.06 17.84 -5.87
C SER A 13 12.29 17.12 -4.77
N ASN A 14 11.01 17.41 -4.62
CA ASN A 14 10.18 16.78 -3.58
C ASN A 14 9.54 15.50 -4.08
N ARG A 15 9.42 14.55 -3.18
CA ARG A 15 8.79 13.24 -3.45
C ARG A 15 7.41 13.24 -2.85
N LEU A 16 6.45 13.72 -3.62
CA LEU A 16 5.09 13.95 -3.11
C LEU A 16 4.14 12.78 -3.33
N TYR A 17 4.26 12.12 -4.48
CA TYR A 17 3.31 11.08 -4.87
C TYR A 17 4.00 9.91 -5.55
N PRO A 18 3.41 8.71 -5.48
CA PRO A 18 3.84 7.61 -6.33
C PRO A 18 3.63 7.96 -7.80
N LEU A 19 4.58 7.63 -8.62
CA LEU A 19 4.45 7.83 -10.06
C LEU A 19 3.70 6.66 -10.68
N PRO A 20 2.62 6.92 -11.45
CA PRO A 20 1.84 5.84 -12.07
C PRO A 20 2.52 5.28 -13.32
N ILE A 21 3.74 4.82 -13.16
CA ILE A 21 4.58 4.28 -14.22
C ILE A 21 4.94 2.85 -13.84
N LYS A 22 4.68 1.92 -14.75
CA LYS A 22 4.88 0.49 -14.49
C LYS A 22 6.28 0.15 -13.99
N LYS A 23 7.29 0.77 -14.56
CA LYS A 23 8.68 0.56 -14.16
C LYS A 23 8.90 0.83 -12.67
N TYR A 24 8.36 1.94 -12.19
CA TYR A 24 8.53 2.33 -10.78
C TYR A 24 7.64 1.52 -9.86
N GLN A 25 6.46 1.16 -10.32
CA GLN A 25 5.58 0.28 -9.56
C GLN A 25 6.20 -1.10 -9.38
N LYS A 26 6.78 -1.64 -10.43
CA LYS A 26 7.48 -2.92 -10.33
C LYS A 26 8.67 -2.86 -9.41
N LEU A 27 9.44 -1.78 -9.48
CA LEU A 27 10.58 -1.59 -8.59
C LEU A 27 10.13 -1.57 -7.13
N ALA A 28 9.04 -0.86 -6.83
CA ALA A 28 8.50 -0.83 -5.48
C ALA A 28 8.04 -2.22 -5.04
N ASP A 29 7.34 -2.94 -5.90
CA ASP A 29 6.90 -4.31 -5.59
C ASP A 29 8.07 -5.23 -5.29
N ASP A 30 9.16 -5.10 -6.03
CA ASP A 30 10.38 -5.87 -5.78
C ASP A 30 10.95 -5.59 -4.38
N TYR A 31 10.94 -4.33 -3.95
CA TYR A 31 11.34 -3.98 -2.59
C TYR A 31 10.38 -4.53 -1.54
N PHE A 32 9.08 -4.46 -1.78
CA PHE A 32 8.10 -5.00 -0.84
C PHE A 32 8.28 -6.51 -0.65
N ASN A 33 8.66 -7.22 -1.69
CA ASN A 33 8.91 -8.66 -1.62
C ASN A 33 10.13 -9.02 -0.77
N LEU A 34 10.99 -8.05 -0.50
CA LEU A 34 12.15 -8.25 0.38
C LEU A 34 11.84 -8.00 1.85
N MET A 35 10.64 -7.57 2.18
CA MET A 35 10.26 -7.32 3.57
C MET A 35 10.28 -8.61 4.38
N PRO A 36 10.59 -8.50 5.69
CA PRO A 36 10.53 -9.67 6.57
C PRO A 36 9.10 -10.19 6.73
N GLU A 37 8.99 -11.46 7.05
CA GLU A 37 7.71 -12.08 7.36
C GLU A 37 7.01 -11.32 8.49
N GLY A 38 5.73 -11.06 8.34
CA GLY A 38 4.94 -10.33 9.32
C GLY A 38 4.98 -8.82 9.18
N VAL A 39 5.73 -8.29 8.23
CA VAL A 39 5.79 -6.85 7.96
C VAL A 39 4.99 -6.56 6.69
N TYR A 40 3.97 -5.74 6.83
CA TYR A 40 3.08 -5.39 5.73
C TYR A 40 3.20 -3.91 5.38
N SER A 41 2.98 -3.60 4.11
CA SER A 41 2.97 -2.24 3.61
C SER A 41 1.60 -1.94 2.99
N ALA A 42 0.99 -0.84 3.39
CA ALA A 42 -0.37 -0.50 3.02
C ALA A 42 -0.53 1.00 2.81
N GLY A 43 -1.65 1.38 2.19
CA GLY A 43 -1.93 2.77 1.88
C GLY A 43 -1.28 3.21 0.57
N ARG A 44 -1.53 4.46 0.18
CA ARG A 44 -1.05 5.00 -1.11
C ARG A 44 0.45 4.89 -1.26
N ALA A 45 1.18 5.39 -0.28
CA ALA A 45 2.64 5.31 -0.32
C ALA A 45 3.12 3.88 -0.08
N GLY A 46 2.43 3.15 0.80
CA GLY A 46 2.83 1.81 1.20
C GLY A 46 2.69 0.76 0.10
N VAL A 47 1.84 0.96 -0.89
CA VAL A 47 1.77 0.05 -2.04
C VAL A 47 2.31 0.70 -3.31
N TYR A 48 2.73 1.95 -3.20
CA TYR A 48 3.24 2.76 -4.30
C TYR A 48 2.25 2.80 -5.47
N ARG A 49 1.01 3.20 -5.19
CA ARG A 49 -0.03 3.36 -6.21
C ARG A 49 -0.71 4.70 -6.04
N TYR A 50 -0.71 5.51 -7.09
CA TYR A 50 -1.28 6.86 -7.07
C TYR A 50 -2.79 6.85 -6.81
N GLY A 51 -3.50 5.85 -7.34
CA GLY A 51 -4.95 5.80 -7.29
C GLY A 51 -5.56 5.30 -5.98
N ILE A 52 -4.78 5.18 -4.91
CA ILE A 52 -5.28 4.72 -3.62
C ILE A 52 -5.77 5.91 -2.80
N ASP A 53 -7.07 6.01 -2.58
CA ASP A 53 -7.71 7.04 -1.78
C ASP A 53 -7.97 6.57 -0.34
N PHE A 54 -8.57 7.41 0.48
CA PHE A 54 -8.79 7.12 1.90
C PHE A 54 -9.60 5.86 2.13
N ASP A 55 -10.66 5.65 1.37
CA ASP A 55 -11.50 4.46 1.48
C ASP A 55 -10.69 3.19 1.23
N ARG A 56 -9.80 3.21 0.24
CA ARG A 56 -8.93 2.08 -0.06
C ARG A 56 -7.89 1.88 1.04
N CYS A 57 -7.41 2.95 1.65
CA CYS A 57 -6.49 2.83 2.79
C CYS A 57 -7.17 2.14 3.98
N ILE A 58 -8.44 2.44 4.22
CA ILE A 58 -9.22 1.78 5.27
C ILE A 58 -9.38 0.29 4.94
N ASP A 59 -9.73 -0.03 3.70
CA ASP A 59 -9.82 -1.42 3.24
C ASP A 59 -8.51 -2.18 3.46
N HIS A 60 -7.38 -1.55 3.16
CA HIS A 60 -6.08 -2.17 3.38
C HIS A 60 -5.88 -2.56 4.84
N GLY A 61 -6.24 -1.67 5.76
CA GLY A 61 -6.16 -1.97 7.19
C GLY A 61 -7.06 -3.14 7.58
N MET A 62 -8.26 -3.19 7.05
CA MET A 62 -9.19 -4.26 7.32
C MET A 62 -8.72 -5.60 6.74
N ILE A 63 -8.15 -5.59 5.55
CA ILE A 63 -7.60 -6.79 4.92
C ILE A 63 -6.48 -7.37 5.78
N ILE A 64 -5.56 -6.52 6.23
CA ILE A 64 -4.46 -6.97 7.09
C ILE A 64 -4.98 -7.51 8.41
N ALA A 65 -5.93 -6.81 9.03
CA ALA A 65 -6.51 -7.23 10.30
C ALA A 65 -7.19 -8.60 10.18
N ASN A 66 -7.98 -8.80 9.11
CA ASN A 66 -8.63 -10.08 8.86
C ASN A 66 -7.62 -11.20 8.62
N ASN A 67 -6.59 -10.90 7.85
CA ASN A 67 -5.53 -11.87 7.59
C ASN A 67 -4.86 -12.32 8.88
N LEU A 68 -4.52 -11.39 9.75
CA LEU A 68 -3.90 -11.69 11.04
C LEU A 68 -4.87 -12.44 11.97
N LYS A 69 -6.13 -12.02 11.99
CA LYS A 69 -7.15 -12.67 12.81
C LYS A 69 -7.36 -14.14 12.43
N ASN A 70 -7.25 -14.43 11.15
CA ASN A 70 -7.44 -15.80 10.62
C ASN A 70 -6.15 -16.63 10.63
N GLY A 71 -5.10 -16.13 11.27
CA GLY A 71 -3.83 -16.84 11.35
C GLY A 71 -3.02 -16.82 10.07
N GLY A 72 -3.34 -15.92 9.16
CA GLY A 72 -2.60 -15.80 7.92
C GLY A 72 -1.22 -15.21 8.14
N GLY A 73 -0.25 -15.73 7.42
CA GLY A 73 1.09 -15.15 7.35
C GLY A 73 1.23 -14.28 6.11
N GLY A 74 2.42 -13.78 5.93
CA GLY A 74 2.77 -13.02 4.75
C GLY A 74 3.60 -11.80 5.05
N LYS A 75 3.86 -11.04 4.01
CA LYS A 75 4.72 -9.87 4.09
C LYS A 75 4.52 -8.98 2.88
N GLY A 76 5.06 -7.77 2.97
CA GLY A 76 5.13 -6.86 1.85
C GLY A 76 3.82 -6.16 1.57
N SER A 77 3.51 -5.95 0.31
CA SER A 77 2.34 -5.18 -0.10
C SER A 77 1.03 -5.88 0.28
N VAL A 78 0.11 -5.10 0.85
CA VAL A 78 -1.24 -5.58 1.15
C VAL A 78 -1.97 -6.08 -0.10
N LEU A 79 -1.56 -5.65 -1.28
CA LEU A 79 -2.16 -6.11 -2.54
C LEU A 79 -1.94 -7.60 -2.78
N ASN A 80 -0.99 -8.20 -2.10
CA ASN A 80 -0.70 -9.64 -2.20
C ASN A 80 -1.48 -10.49 -1.21
N ILE A 81 -2.30 -9.86 -0.36
CA ILE A 81 -3.13 -10.57 0.61
C ILE A 81 -4.50 -10.81 0.00
N ASP A 82 -5.04 -12.00 0.21
CA ASP A 82 -6.39 -12.32 -0.22
C ASP A 82 -7.40 -11.46 0.55
N PRO A 83 -8.18 -10.60 -0.12
CA PRO A 83 -9.13 -9.71 0.54
C PRO A 83 -10.27 -10.44 1.23
N THR A 84 -10.52 -11.70 0.91
CA THR A 84 -11.55 -12.49 1.57
C THR A 84 -11.13 -12.99 2.94
N GLY A 85 -9.84 -12.86 3.26
CA GLY A 85 -9.29 -13.34 4.51
C GLY A 85 -9.01 -14.84 4.53
N GLU A 86 -9.20 -15.52 3.41
CA GLU A 86 -8.83 -16.91 3.30
C GLU A 86 -7.34 -17.05 3.08
N GLN A 87 -6.78 -18.11 3.62
CA GLN A 87 -5.38 -18.42 3.39
C GLN A 87 -5.16 -18.74 1.93
N GLN A 88 -4.18 -18.12 1.36
CA GLN A 88 -3.76 -18.48 0.02
C GLN A 88 -3.15 -19.88 0.04
N ARG A 89 -3.77 -20.75 -0.66
CA ARG A 89 -3.28 -22.13 -0.77
C ARG A 89 -2.53 -22.36 -2.03
N VAL A 90 -1.86 -21.36 -2.46
CA VAL A 90 -1.16 -21.47 -3.73
C VAL A 90 -0.05 -22.48 -3.54
N ALA A 91 -0.16 -23.58 -4.22
CA ALA A 91 0.92 -24.52 -4.30
C ALA A 91 2.07 -23.87 -5.06
N LYS A 92 3.19 -23.83 -4.46
CA LYS A 92 4.34 -23.19 -5.08
C LYS A 92 5.32 -24.22 -5.52
#